data_fcf09b32ab370dc2704df62a6c238bdf
#
_entry.id   fcf09b32ab370dc2704df62a6c238bdf
#
_cell.length_a   1.000
_cell.length_b   1.000
_cell.length_c   1.000
_cell.angle_alpha   90.00
_cell.angle_beta   90.00
_cell.angle_gamma   90.00
#
_symmetry.space_group_name_H-M   'P 1'
#
loop_
_entity.id
_entity.type
_entity.pdbx_description
1 polymer ?
#
loop_
_entity_poly.entity_id
_entity_poly.type
_entity_poly.pdbx_seq_one_letter_code
_entity_poly.pdbx_strand_id
1 'polypeptide(L)'
;MYNKKILFSLLLLFCAISLTNTAFSQNRKIVILKLDDVTGGTEGVVSPRWQRVSDYIENKKIKAGFGIIGFSLAEDNPAYFKWITDRAERGFIEFWNHGYYNRTKGDTIGEFEGTYEQQLKALHLTDSLAKAKLGLQLRVWGPHWSSTNTNTDKALAQLPQIKMTLGSPVSPAYYKGYVLPNTLDMEYPVHNPNYDEFLKAYREKSKDLNYFYLQGHPNSWNENQWKNFVKIVEFLESENVKFVTPSEFLEIIKGK
;
A
#
# COMPACT_ATOMS: atom_id res chain seq x y z
N MET A 1 56.02 -22.23 -24.51
CA MET A 1 55.50 -22.91 -23.31
C MET A 1 54.94 -21.86 -22.38
N TYR A 2 53.66 -21.54 -22.45
CA TYR A 2 53.01 -20.58 -21.53
C TYR A 2 52.65 -21.27 -20.21
N ASN A 3 52.98 -20.60 -19.13
CA ASN A 3 53.06 -21.14 -17.78
C ASN A 3 51.66 -21.53 -17.24
N LYS A 4 51.34 -22.82 -17.20
CA LYS A 4 50.09 -23.38 -16.67
C LYS A 4 49.75 -22.92 -15.22
N LYS A 5 50.74 -22.45 -14.46
CA LYS A 5 50.56 -21.94 -13.10
C LYS A 5 49.83 -20.56 -13.03
N ILE A 6 50.04 -19.70 -14.06
CA ILE A 6 49.37 -18.38 -14.11
C ILE A 6 47.91 -18.54 -14.46
N LEU A 7 47.55 -19.50 -15.32
CA LEU A 7 46.15 -19.75 -15.68
C LEU A 7 45.33 -20.30 -14.53
N PHE A 8 45.96 -21.13 -13.66
CA PHE A 8 45.28 -21.69 -12.47
C PHE A 8 45.03 -20.62 -11.40
N SER A 9 45.93 -19.66 -11.20
CA SER A 9 45.77 -18.54 -10.26
C SER A 9 44.68 -17.57 -10.71
N LEU A 10 44.55 -17.32 -12.01
CA LEU A 10 43.47 -16.47 -12.56
C LEU A 10 42.09 -17.13 -12.45
N LEU A 11 42.01 -18.47 -12.62
CA LEU A 11 40.77 -19.22 -12.48
C LEU A 11 40.26 -19.24 -11.03
N LEU A 12 41.18 -19.37 -10.05
CA LEU A 12 40.85 -19.32 -8.63
C LEU A 12 40.40 -17.91 -8.17
N LEU A 13 41.00 -16.85 -8.74
CA LEU A 13 40.60 -15.47 -8.44
C LEU A 13 39.20 -15.17 -9.02
N PHE A 14 38.86 -15.69 -10.20
CA PHE A 14 37.53 -15.52 -10.80
C PHE A 14 36.46 -16.30 -10.06
N CYS A 15 36.74 -17.50 -9.54
CA CYS A 15 35.82 -18.25 -8.68
C CYS A 15 35.60 -17.58 -7.31
N ALA A 16 36.63 -16.95 -6.73
CA ALA A 16 36.52 -16.24 -5.45
C ALA A 16 35.63 -14.97 -5.57
N ILE A 17 35.71 -14.26 -6.71
CA ILE A 17 34.86 -13.07 -6.96
C ILE A 17 33.39 -13.49 -7.20
N SER A 18 33.14 -14.66 -7.78
CA SER A 18 31.77 -15.17 -8.00
C SER A 18 31.11 -15.66 -6.71
N LEU A 19 31.88 -16.10 -5.71
CA LEU A 19 31.34 -16.57 -4.42
C LEU A 19 31.02 -15.45 -3.44
N THR A 20 31.57 -14.24 -3.63
CA THR A 20 31.27 -13.11 -2.73
C THR A 20 29.96 -12.40 -3.06
N ASN A 21 29.38 -12.60 -4.26
CA ASN A 21 28.11 -11.99 -4.66
C ASN A 21 26.85 -12.77 -4.23
N THR A 22 26.99 -13.98 -3.66
CA THR A 22 25.84 -14.76 -3.19
C THR A 22 25.55 -14.63 -1.69
N ALA A 23 26.42 -13.94 -0.94
CA ALA A 23 26.30 -13.85 0.51
C ALA A 23 25.45 -12.67 1.02
N PHE A 24 24.90 -11.80 0.16
CA PHE A 24 24.09 -10.62 0.55
C PHE A 24 22.66 -10.68 0.04
N SER A 25 22.04 -11.85 -0.01
CA SER A 25 20.58 -11.93 0.03
C SER A 25 20.11 -11.91 1.47
N GLN A 26 20.52 -10.90 2.23
CA GLN A 26 19.84 -10.61 3.47
C GLN A 26 18.40 -10.24 3.11
N ASN A 27 17.45 -10.98 3.66
CA ASN A 27 16.01 -10.77 3.46
C ASN A 27 15.66 -9.32 3.80
N ARG A 28 15.63 -8.44 2.78
CA ARG A 28 15.18 -7.07 2.96
C ARG A 28 13.77 -7.09 3.53
N LYS A 29 13.52 -6.32 4.57
CA LYS A 29 12.15 -6.11 5.04
C LYS A 29 11.32 -5.50 3.93
N ILE A 30 10.08 -5.95 3.81
CA ILE A 30 9.15 -5.48 2.78
C ILE A 30 8.17 -4.51 3.42
N VAL A 31 8.00 -3.35 2.80
CA VAL A 31 7.12 -2.30 3.29
C VAL A 31 6.11 -1.93 2.22
N ILE A 32 4.83 -1.85 2.62
CA ILE A 32 3.75 -1.30 1.83
C ILE A 32 3.38 0.06 2.43
N LEU A 33 3.50 1.15 1.66
CA LEU A 33 2.89 2.42 2.03
C LEU A 33 1.41 2.36 1.66
N LYS A 34 0.54 2.19 2.65
CA LYS A 34 -0.92 2.17 2.52
C LYS A 34 -1.43 3.58 2.75
N LEU A 35 -1.69 4.32 1.66
CA LEU A 35 -2.13 5.71 1.74
C LEU A 35 -3.62 5.80 1.38
N ASP A 36 -4.40 6.26 2.34
CA ASP A 36 -5.86 6.19 2.36
C ASP A 36 -6.53 7.47 1.88
N ASP A 37 -7.77 7.37 1.41
CA ASP A 37 -8.69 8.47 1.11
C ASP A 37 -8.38 9.30 -0.15
N VAL A 38 -7.97 8.65 -1.23
CA VAL A 38 -7.85 9.35 -2.53
C VAL A 38 -9.23 9.72 -3.04
N THR A 39 -9.42 11.02 -3.27
CA THR A 39 -10.61 11.59 -3.90
C THR A 39 -10.23 12.67 -4.90
N GLY A 40 -11.13 12.96 -5.83
CA GLY A 40 -11.00 14.13 -6.71
C GLY A 40 -10.98 15.44 -5.91
N GLY A 41 -10.25 16.41 -6.39
CA GLY A 41 -10.18 17.74 -5.78
C GLY A 41 -11.37 18.62 -6.22
N THR A 42 -11.77 19.55 -5.37
CA THR A 42 -12.82 20.53 -5.68
C THR A 42 -12.32 21.68 -6.58
N GLU A 43 -11.03 21.99 -6.48
CA GLU A 43 -10.38 23.09 -7.23
C GLU A 43 -9.25 22.60 -8.14
N GLY A 44 -9.23 21.31 -8.45
CA GLY A 44 -8.18 20.68 -9.25
C GLY A 44 -8.41 19.19 -9.46
N VAL A 45 -7.40 18.54 -10.00
CA VAL A 45 -7.46 17.11 -10.28
C VAL A 45 -7.54 16.30 -9.00
N VAL A 46 -6.67 16.61 -8.05
CA VAL A 46 -6.63 16.10 -6.67
C VAL A 46 -6.20 17.23 -5.73
N SER A 47 -6.27 17.01 -4.41
CA SER A 47 -5.72 18.00 -3.48
C SER A 47 -4.21 18.19 -3.68
N PRO A 48 -3.67 19.40 -3.40
CA PRO A 48 -2.22 19.64 -3.48
C PRO A 48 -1.39 18.67 -2.62
N ARG A 49 -1.96 18.15 -1.55
CA ARG A 49 -1.31 17.16 -0.68
C ARG A 49 -1.18 15.80 -1.37
N TRP A 50 -2.22 15.33 -2.06
CA TRP A 50 -2.16 14.12 -2.87
C TRP A 50 -1.20 14.27 -4.06
N GLN A 51 -1.20 15.43 -4.70
CA GLN A 51 -0.23 15.71 -5.76
C GLN A 51 1.20 15.60 -5.21
N ARG A 52 1.49 16.28 -4.09
CA ARG A 52 2.82 16.26 -3.46
C ARG A 52 3.28 14.86 -3.08
N VAL A 53 2.40 14.06 -2.49
CA VAL A 53 2.74 12.68 -2.09
C VAL A 53 3.02 11.82 -3.32
N SER A 54 2.18 11.88 -4.36
CA SER A 54 2.39 11.09 -5.57
C SER A 54 3.69 11.46 -6.28
N ASP A 55 4.00 12.76 -6.39
CA ASP A 55 5.24 13.23 -6.99
C ASP A 55 6.47 12.79 -6.18
N TYR A 56 6.38 12.81 -4.85
CA TYR A 56 7.43 12.32 -3.98
C TYR A 56 7.71 10.82 -4.17
N ILE A 57 6.67 9.98 -4.19
CA ILE A 57 6.77 8.53 -4.42
C ILE A 57 7.42 8.25 -5.78
N GLU A 58 6.96 8.92 -6.85
CA GLU A 58 7.48 8.74 -8.20
C GLU A 58 8.94 9.25 -8.35
N ASN A 59 9.25 10.41 -7.79
CA ASN A 59 10.61 10.99 -7.84
C ASN A 59 11.63 10.14 -7.06
N LYS A 60 11.24 9.60 -5.93
CA LYS A 60 12.03 8.66 -5.12
C LYS A 60 12.13 7.26 -5.78
N LYS A 61 11.29 6.97 -6.78
CA LYS A 61 11.16 5.64 -7.40
C LYS A 61 10.86 4.53 -6.38
N ILE A 62 10.15 4.87 -5.32
CA ILE A 62 9.60 3.91 -4.36
C ILE A 62 8.18 3.55 -4.74
N LYS A 63 7.61 2.55 -4.07
CA LYS A 63 6.26 2.07 -4.40
C LYS A 63 5.28 2.28 -3.25
N ALA A 64 4.01 2.45 -3.61
CA ALA A 64 2.92 2.66 -2.65
C ALA A 64 1.60 2.09 -3.16
N GLY A 65 0.65 1.92 -2.24
CA GLY A 65 -0.74 1.64 -2.55
C GLY A 65 -1.62 2.82 -2.12
N PHE A 66 -2.50 3.29 -3.02
CA PHE A 66 -3.41 4.41 -2.78
C PHE A 66 -4.86 3.92 -2.76
N GLY A 67 -5.55 4.14 -1.65
CA GLY A 67 -6.95 3.75 -1.45
C GLY A 67 -7.92 4.75 -2.04
N ILE A 68 -8.69 4.34 -3.05
CA ILE A 68 -9.72 5.18 -3.67
C ILE A 68 -11.03 5.03 -2.92
N ILE A 69 -11.62 6.15 -2.52
CA ILE A 69 -13.02 6.22 -2.09
C ILE A 69 -13.89 6.24 -3.35
N GLY A 70 -14.69 5.19 -3.55
CA GLY A 70 -15.44 4.94 -4.78
C GLY A 70 -16.42 6.05 -5.17
N PHE A 71 -17.00 6.76 -4.22
CA PHE A 71 -17.86 7.93 -4.44
C PHE A 71 -17.19 8.98 -5.34
N SER A 72 -15.87 9.17 -5.21
CA SER A 72 -15.11 10.12 -6.03
C SER A 72 -15.08 9.78 -7.53
N LEU A 73 -15.46 8.56 -7.89
CA LEU A 73 -15.55 8.09 -9.27
C LEU A 73 -16.99 8.20 -9.84
N ALA A 74 -17.98 8.54 -9.01
CA ALA A 74 -19.39 8.59 -9.43
C ALA A 74 -19.67 9.75 -10.38
N GLU A 75 -19.07 10.91 -10.12
CA GLU A 75 -19.16 12.07 -11.00
C GLU A 75 -18.11 12.00 -12.11
N ASP A 76 -18.44 12.60 -13.26
CA ASP A 76 -17.52 12.61 -14.39
C ASP A 76 -16.43 13.66 -14.18
N ASN A 77 -15.20 13.20 -13.97
CA ASN A 77 -14.01 14.03 -13.80
C ASN A 77 -12.84 13.45 -14.62
N PRO A 78 -12.79 13.72 -15.95
CA PRO A 78 -11.76 13.15 -16.81
C PRO A 78 -10.33 13.48 -16.39
N ALA A 79 -10.12 14.67 -15.81
CA ALA A 79 -8.78 15.06 -15.33
C ALA A 79 -8.33 14.24 -14.13
N TYR A 80 -9.23 13.96 -13.18
CA TYR A 80 -8.97 13.09 -12.05
C TYR A 80 -8.76 11.62 -12.49
N PHE A 81 -9.58 11.15 -13.42
CA PHE A 81 -9.44 9.80 -13.96
C PHE A 81 -8.09 9.62 -14.69
N LYS A 82 -7.72 10.62 -15.49
CA LYS A 82 -6.40 10.62 -16.14
C LYS A 82 -5.26 10.66 -15.12
N TRP A 83 -5.39 11.42 -14.03
CA TRP A 83 -4.39 11.46 -12.98
C TRP A 83 -4.16 10.09 -12.34
N ILE A 84 -5.23 9.31 -12.11
CA ILE A 84 -5.16 7.95 -11.59
C ILE A 84 -4.49 7.00 -12.60
N THR A 85 -5.00 6.98 -13.84
CA THR A 85 -4.53 6.05 -14.87
C THR A 85 -3.06 6.27 -15.23
N ASP A 86 -2.62 7.53 -15.39
CA ASP A 86 -1.22 7.87 -15.65
C ASP A 86 -0.28 7.32 -14.56
N ARG A 87 -0.69 7.37 -13.28
CA ARG A 87 0.11 6.87 -12.16
C ARG A 87 0.11 5.36 -12.05
N ALA A 88 -1.04 4.75 -12.31
CA ALA A 88 -1.13 3.30 -12.36
C ALA A 88 -0.24 2.72 -13.47
N GLU A 89 -0.22 3.35 -14.66
CA GLU A 89 0.60 2.93 -15.80
C GLU A 89 2.12 3.05 -15.52
N ARG A 90 2.55 4.07 -14.74
CA ARG A 90 3.96 4.21 -14.35
C ARG A 90 4.44 3.12 -13.40
N GLY A 91 3.54 2.40 -12.74
CA GLY A 91 3.84 1.22 -11.92
C GLY A 91 4.46 1.49 -10.55
N PHE A 92 4.52 2.76 -10.09
CA PHE A 92 4.96 3.09 -8.74
C PHE A 92 3.80 3.10 -7.74
N ILE A 93 2.57 3.36 -8.22
CA ILE A 93 1.38 3.49 -7.39
C ILE A 93 0.34 2.48 -7.86
N GLU A 94 -0.09 1.59 -6.95
CA GLU A 94 -1.24 0.73 -7.15
C GLU A 94 -2.46 1.35 -6.47
N PHE A 95 -3.55 1.47 -7.21
CA PHE A 95 -4.81 1.91 -6.64
C PHE A 95 -5.65 0.72 -6.18
N TRP A 96 -6.32 0.86 -5.03
CA TRP A 96 -7.10 -0.21 -4.41
C TRP A 96 -8.42 0.31 -3.85
N ASN A 97 -9.36 -0.61 -3.61
CA ASN A 97 -10.73 -0.32 -3.15
C ASN A 97 -10.74 0.04 -1.66
N HIS A 98 -11.08 1.30 -1.35
CA HIS A 98 -11.18 1.80 0.03
C HIS A 98 -12.61 2.02 0.49
N GLY A 99 -13.56 1.27 -0.06
CA GLY A 99 -14.98 1.50 0.16
C GLY A 99 -15.55 2.51 -0.82
N TYR A 100 -16.84 2.80 -0.65
CA TYR A 100 -17.57 3.70 -1.55
C TYR A 100 -17.87 5.05 -0.91
N TYR A 101 -18.35 5.05 0.34
CA TYR A 101 -18.78 6.29 1.00
C TYR A 101 -17.63 6.91 1.80
N ASN A 102 -17.54 8.23 1.73
CA ASN A 102 -16.72 8.97 2.67
C ASN A 102 -17.50 9.21 3.95
N ARG A 103 -16.82 9.23 5.10
CA ARG A 103 -17.45 9.56 6.39
C ARG A 103 -17.93 11.01 6.42
N THR A 104 -19.14 11.20 6.93
CA THR A 104 -19.69 12.51 7.20
C THR A 104 -19.80 12.79 8.69
N LYS A 105 -19.91 14.08 9.06
CA LYS A 105 -20.16 14.47 10.45
C LYS A 105 -21.54 13.99 10.87
N GLY A 106 -21.60 13.04 11.77
CA GLY A 106 -22.85 12.45 12.25
C GLY A 106 -22.94 10.94 12.02
N ASP A 107 -22.07 10.38 11.20
CA ASP A 107 -21.97 8.93 11.07
C ASP A 107 -21.47 8.32 12.38
N THR A 108 -22.25 7.39 12.93
CA THR A 108 -21.95 6.72 14.19
C THR A 108 -21.31 5.36 14.00
N ILE A 109 -21.47 4.77 12.80
CA ILE A 109 -20.88 3.49 12.43
C ILE A 109 -20.09 3.63 11.12
N GLY A 110 -19.09 2.78 10.93
CA GLY A 110 -18.33 2.70 9.67
C GLY A 110 -19.13 2.02 8.56
N GLU A 111 -18.76 2.29 7.31
CA GLU A 111 -19.38 1.69 6.12
C GLU A 111 -19.41 0.16 6.20
N PHE A 112 -18.37 -0.45 6.79
CA PHE A 112 -18.23 -1.90 6.89
C PHE A 112 -18.70 -2.47 8.26
N GLU A 113 -19.51 -1.73 8.97
CA GLU A 113 -20.23 -2.18 10.17
C GLU A 113 -21.75 -2.36 9.93
N GLY A 114 -22.23 -1.99 8.73
CA GLY A 114 -23.62 -2.09 8.31
C GLY A 114 -24.08 -3.51 7.95
N THR A 115 -25.20 -3.58 7.20
CA THR A 115 -25.73 -4.86 6.72
C THR A 115 -24.87 -5.47 5.60
N TYR A 116 -25.04 -6.75 5.33
CA TYR A 116 -24.37 -7.45 4.25
C TYR A 116 -24.63 -6.78 2.87
N GLU A 117 -25.90 -6.44 2.60
CA GLU A 117 -26.32 -5.84 1.35
C GLU A 117 -25.70 -4.46 1.12
N GLN A 118 -25.64 -3.64 2.19
CA GLN A 118 -25.01 -2.32 2.14
C GLN A 118 -23.51 -2.44 1.82
N GLN A 119 -22.82 -3.31 2.52
CA GLN A 119 -21.38 -3.52 2.34
C GLN A 119 -21.06 -4.12 0.96
N LEU A 120 -21.82 -5.13 0.54
CA LEU A 120 -21.65 -5.73 -0.79
C LEU A 120 -21.88 -4.71 -1.91
N LYS A 121 -22.92 -3.86 -1.76
CA LYS A 121 -23.19 -2.78 -2.71
C LYS A 121 -22.03 -1.77 -2.78
N ALA A 122 -21.48 -1.36 -1.64
CA ALA A 122 -20.37 -0.42 -1.58
C ALA A 122 -19.12 -0.96 -2.29
N LEU A 123 -18.76 -2.21 -2.02
CA LEU A 123 -17.64 -2.89 -2.68
C LEU A 123 -17.83 -2.97 -4.19
N HIS A 124 -19.01 -3.41 -4.64
CA HIS A 124 -19.33 -3.53 -6.07
C HIS A 124 -19.37 -2.18 -6.79
N LEU A 125 -19.92 -1.13 -6.16
CA LEU A 125 -19.96 0.19 -6.78
C LEU A 125 -18.56 0.72 -7.05
N THR A 126 -17.66 0.64 -6.07
CA THR A 126 -16.28 1.08 -6.22
C THR A 126 -15.55 0.31 -7.32
N ASP A 127 -15.64 -1.02 -7.32
CA ASP A 127 -15.02 -1.85 -8.35
C ASP A 127 -15.59 -1.61 -9.75
N SER A 128 -16.91 -1.47 -9.85
CA SER A 128 -17.59 -1.23 -11.13
C SER A 128 -17.21 0.12 -11.72
N LEU A 129 -17.15 1.15 -10.90
CA LEU A 129 -16.75 2.49 -11.32
C LEU A 129 -15.25 2.52 -11.71
N ALA A 130 -14.38 1.90 -10.92
CA ALA A 130 -12.96 1.81 -11.27
C ALA A 130 -12.76 1.10 -12.62
N LYS A 131 -13.47 0.01 -12.87
CA LYS A 131 -13.42 -0.68 -14.15
C LYS A 131 -13.97 0.16 -15.30
N ALA A 132 -15.13 0.80 -15.11
CA ALA A 132 -15.81 1.55 -16.16
C ALA A 132 -15.11 2.88 -16.50
N LYS A 133 -14.62 3.61 -15.50
CA LYS A 133 -14.05 4.96 -15.65
C LYS A 133 -12.54 4.96 -15.83
N LEU A 134 -11.85 3.99 -15.25
CA LEU A 134 -10.38 3.93 -15.20
C LEU A 134 -9.79 2.75 -15.99
N GLY A 135 -10.59 1.76 -16.34
CA GLY A 135 -10.11 0.48 -16.90
C GLY A 135 -9.35 -0.39 -15.87
N LEU A 136 -9.38 -0.02 -14.59
CA LEU A 136 -8.64 -0.70 -13.54
C LEU A 136 -9.48 -1.81 -12.89
N GLN A 137 -8.85 -2.96 -12.65
CA GLN A 137 -9.37 -3.99 -11.75
C GLN A 137 -8.69 -3.84 -10.39
N LEU A 138 -9.45 -3.44 -9.38
CA LEU A 138 -8.94 -3.30 -8.02
C LEU A 138 -8.80 -4.69 -7.39
N ARG A 139 -7.58 -5.08 -7.02
CA ARG A 139 -7.25 -6.42 -6.52
C ARG A 139 -7.08 -6.48 -5.00
N VAL A 140 -7.07 -5.32 -4.38
CA VAL A 140 -6.82 -5.14 -2.95
C VAL A 140 -7.93 -4.29 -2.37
N TRP A 141 -8.28 -4.58 -1.12
CA TRP A 141 -9.25 -3.83 -0.35
C TRP A 141 -8.73 -3.49 1.05
N GLY A 142 -9.17 -2.39 1.60
CA GLY A 142 -8.99 -2.03 3.01
C GLY A 142 -10.15 -1.16 3.48
N PRO A 143 -10.67 -1.37 4.70
CA PRO A 143 -11.85 -0.67 5.15
C PRO A 143 -11.57 0.81 5.40
N HIS A 144 -12.47 1.65 4.96
CA HIS A 144 -12.60 3.00 5.47
C HIS A 144 -13.06 2.89 6.95
N TRP A 145 -12.33 3.56 7.87
CA TRP A 145 -12.52 3.47 9.34
C TRP A 145 -12.02 2.21 10.04
N SER A 146 -11.42 1.30 9.39
CA SER A 146 -10.81 0.08 9.98
C SER A 146 -11.78 -0.86 10.72
N SER A 147 -13.01 -0.47 11.04
CA SER A 147 -14.01 -1.34 11.68
C SER A 147 -14.72 -2.21 10.65
N THR A 148 -14.89 -3.47 10.99
CA THR A 148 -15.58 -4.48 10.17
C THR A 148 -16.37 -5.45 11.02
N ASN A 149 -17.33 -6.14 10.42
CA ASN A 149 -18.09 -7.21 11.05
C ASN A 149 -18.12 -8.49 10.17
N THR A 150 -18.86 -9.50 10.57
CA THR A 150 -18.98 -10.76 9.82
C THR A 150 -19.58 -10.57 8.42
N ASN A 151 -20.39 -9.53 8.21
CA ASN A 151 -20.95 -9.23 6.88
C ASN A 151 -19.87 -8.78 5.90
N THR A 152 -18.84 -8.09 6.38
CA THR A 152 -17.68 -7.71 5.54
C THR A 152 -16.98 -8.95 4.97
N ASP A 153 -16.72 -9.95 5.81
CA ASP A 153 -16.10 -11.21 5.40
C ASP A 153 -16.94 -11.92 4.33
N LYS A 154 -18.28 -11.99 4.53
CA LYS A 154 -19.21 -12.56 3.56
C LYS A 154 -19.28 -11.76 2.25
N ALA A 155 -19.28 -10.43 2.34
CA ALA A 155 -19.33 -9.55 1.18
C ALA A 155 -18.05 -9.66 0.34
N LEU A 156 -16.88 -9.65 0.96
CA LEU A 156 -15.59 -9.86 0.29
C LEU A 156 -15.49 -11.20 -0.41
N ALA A 157 -16.11 -12.26 0.14
CA ALA A 157 -16.15 -13.57 -0.49
C ALA A 157 -16.91 -13.59 -1.84
N GLN A 158 -17.75 -12.59 -2.11
CA GLN A 158 -18.45 -12.44 -3.41
C GLN A 158 -17.60 -11.69 -4.46
N LEU A 159 -16.44 -11.18 -4.09
CA LEU A 159 -15.55 -10.43 -4.98
C LEU A 159 -14.25 -11.21 -5.23
N PRO A 160 -14.26 -12.21 -6.12
CA PRO A 160 -13.10 -13.07 -6.34
C PRO A 160 -11.88 -12.34 -6.93
N GLN A 161 -12.07 -11.12 -7.48
CA GLN A 161 -10.99 -10.24 -7.95
C GLN A 161 -10.19 -9.64 -6.77
N ILE A 162 -10.80 -9.44 -5.59
CA ILE A 162 -10.08 -8.99 -4.40
C ILE A 162 -9.23 -10.16 -3.87
N LYS A 163 -7.92 -10.04 -4.01
CA LYS A 163 -6.96 -11.09 -3.65
C LYS A 163 -6.30 -10.87 -2.30
N MET A 164 -6.35 -9.62 -1.81
CA MET A 164 -5.73 -9.24 -0.54
C MET A 164 -6.55 -8.17 0.16
N THR A 165 -6.52 -8.21 1.50
CA THR A 165 -7.03 -7.12 2.33
C THR A 165 -5.95 -6.55 3.23
N LEU A 166 -6.06 -5.26 3.53
CA LEU A 166 -5.15 -4.51 4.40
C LEU A 166 -5.84 -4.25 5.74
N GLY A 167 -5.46 -5.02 6.76
CA GLY A 167 -5.93 -4.87 8.14
C GLY A 167 -7.16 -5.71 8.51
N SER A 168 -8.16 -5.79 7.69
CA SER A 168 -9.44 -6.48 8.00
C SER A 168 -9.94 -7.27 6.81
N PRO A 169 -10.88 -8.25 7.02
CA PRO A 169 -11.38 -8.73 8.30
C PRO A 169 -10.35 -9.57 9.05
N VAL A 170 -10.40 -9.54 10.37
CA VAL A 170 -9.52 -10.37 11.20
C VAL A 170 -10.08 -11.79 11.27
N SER A 171 -9.26 -12.80 10.96
CA SER A 171 -9.64 -14.22 10.97
C SER A 171 -10.89 -14.54 10.12
N PRO A 172 -10.90 -14.25 8.81
CA PRO A 172 -12.07 -14.45 7.95
C PRO A 172 -12.46 -15.93 7.83
N ALA A 173 -13.76 -16.20 7.88
CA ALA A 173 -14.32 -17.54 7.67
C ALA A 173 -14.71 -17.79 6.20
N TYR A 174 -15.16 -16.76 5.50
CA TYR A 174 -15.71 -16.82 4.13
C TYR A 174 -14.72 -16.34 3.08
N TYR A 175 -14.11 -15.19 3.27
CA TYR A 175 -13.09 -14.65 2.36
C TYR A 175 -11.84 -15.52 2.37
N LYS A 176 -11.33 -15.85 1.19
CA LYS A 176 -10.19 -16.78 1.00
C LYS A 176 -8.93 -16.08 0.47
N GLY A 177 -8.97 -14.76 0.31
CA GLY A 177 -7.79 -13.97 -0.03
C GLY A 177 -6.82 -13.83 1.15
N TYR A 178 -5.71 -13.21 0.89
CA TYR A 178 -4.71 -12.94 1.91
C TYR A 178 -5.12 -11.74 2.78
N VAL A 179 -5.02 -11.85 4.09
CA VAL A 179 -5.20 -10.73 5.02
C VAL A 179 -3.85 -10.31 5.57
N LEU A 180 -3.43 -9.09 5.28
CA LEU A 180 -2.22 -8.50 5.86
C LEU A 180 -2.61 -7.71 7.11
N PRO A 181 -2.25 -8.18 8.32
CA PRO A 181 -2.61 -7.48 9.55
C PRO A 181 -1.80 -6.19 9.72
N ASN A 182 -2.37 -5.22 10.43
CA ASN A 182 -1.61 -4.06 10.89
C ASN A 182 -0.72 -4.46 12.08
N THR A 183 0.56 -4.17 11.97
CA THR A 183 1.56 -4.51 12.99
C THR A 183 2.40 -3.31 13.43
N LEU A 184 2.45 -2.28 12.62
CA LEU A 184 3.26 -1.09 12.85
C LEU A 184 2.56 0.14 12.26
N ASP A 185 2.48 1.21 13.04
CA ASP A 185 1.86 2.46 12.60
C ASP A 185 2.92 3.53 12.32
N MET A 186 2.63 4.46 11.40
CA MET A 186 3.42 5.67 11.23
C MET A 186 2.70 6.93 11.73
N GLU A 187 1.41 6.83 11.98
CA GLU A 187 0.59 7.93 12.49
C GLU A 187 0.26 7.73 13.98
N TYR A 188 0.59 8.71 14.79
CA TYR A 188 0.37 8.76 16.25
C TYR A 188 -0.06 10.18 16.67
N PRO A 189 -1.39 10.40 16.90
CA PRO A 189 -2.55 9.54 16.56
C PRO A 189 -2.75 9.45 15.04
N VAL A 190 -3.77 8.69 14.62
CA VAL A 190 -4.22 8.62 13.22
C VAL A 190 -4.29 10.03 12.60
N HIS A 191 -3.89 10.18 11.33
CA HIS A 191 -3.72 11.44 10.59
C HIS A 191 -2.46 12.25 10.98
N ASN A 192 -1.63 11.76 11.88
CA ASN A 192 -0.47 12.50 12.36
C ASN A 192 0.81 11.64 12.26
N PRO A 193 1.49 11.58 11.10
CA PRO A 193 2.80 10.97 11.01
C PRO A 193 3.72 11.51 12.08
N ASN A 194 4.31 10.60 12.88
CA ASN A 194 5.15 10.92 14.01
C ASN A 194 6.42 10.07 13.96
N TYR A 195 7.52 10.67 13.53
CA TYR A 195 8.78 9.97 13.34
C TYR A 195 9.31 9.34 14.63
N ASP A 196 9.23 10.04 15.76
CA ASP A 196 9.81 9.58 17.01
C ASP A 196 9.05 8.37 17.59
N GLU A 197 7.72 8.40 17.56
CA GLU A 197 6.88 7.27 17.98
C GLU A 197 7.01 6.09 16.99
N PHE A 198 7.04 6.36 15.69
CA PHE A 198 7.32 5.34 14.69
C PHE A 198 8.68 4.66 14.96
N LEU A 199 9.74 5.42 15.16
CA LEU A 199 11.09 4.89 15.37
C LEU A 199 11.16 4.01 16.63
N LYS A 200 10.48 4.43 17.71
CA LYS A 200 10.36 3.63 18.93
C LYS A 200 9.68 2.31 18.65
N ALA A 201 8.48 2.33 18.04
CA ALA A 201 7.73 1.14 17.70
C ALA A 201 8.48 0.22 16.71
N TYR A 202 9.16 0.80 15.72
CA TYR A 202 9.99 0.07 14.77
C TYR A 202 11.12 -0.69 15.47
N ARG A 203 11.85 -0.04 16.38
CA ARG A 203 12.97 -0.68 17.13
C ARG A 203 12.49 -1.84 18.02
N GLU A 204 11.30 -1.72 18.58
CA GLU A 204 10.71 -2.76 19.43
C GLU A 204 10.23 -3.96 18.59
N LYS A 205 9.53 -3.71 17.47
CA LYS A 205 8.81 -4.74 16.72
C LYS A 205 9.57 -5.28 15.50
N SER A 206 10.47 -4.49 14.91
CA SER A 206 11.04 -4.81 13.58
C SER A 206 11.88 -6.08 13.55
N LYS A 207 12.41 -6.53 14.69
CA LYS A 207 13.22 -7.77 14.75
C LYS A 207 12.41 -8.99 14.32
N ASP A 208 11.11 -8.99 14.62
CA ASP A 208 10.19 -10.09 14.37
C ASP A 208 9.37 -9.91 13.09
N LEU A 209 9.52 -8.75 12.40
CA LEU A 209 8.78 -8.42 11.19
C LEU A 209 9.65 -8.56 9.94
N ASN A 210 9.25 -9.43 9.01
CA ASN A 210 9.82 -9.51 7.67
C ASN A 210 9.11 -8.56 6.69
N TYR A 211 7.88 -8.20 6.99
CA TYR A 211 7.04 -7.30 6.19
C TYR A 211 5.97 -6.64 7.06
N PHE A 212 5.54 -5.46 6.65
CA PHE A 212 4.46 -4.70 7.28
C PHE A 212 3.90 -3.65 6.30
N TYR A 213 2.73 -3.11 6.60
CA TYR A 213 2.27 -1.89 5.93
C TYR A 213 2.26 -0.71 6.91
N LEU A 214 2.38 0.49 6.36
CA LEU A 214 2.26 1.75 7.09
C LEU A 214 1.09 2.53 6.54
N GLN A 215 0.08 2.73 7.38
CA GLN A 215 -1.11 3.50 7.01
C GLN A 215 -0.85 5.00 7.14
N GLY A 216 -1.35 5.77 6.18
CA GLY A 216 -1.29 7.22 6.20
C GLY A 216 -2.44 7.89 5.48
N HIS A 217 -2.77 9.12 5.90
CA HIS A 217 -3.89 9.92 5.39
C HIS A 217 -3.39 11.27 4.85
N PRO A 218 -2.81 11.31 3.63
CA PRO A 218 -2.15 12.51 3.07
C PRO A 218 -2.99 13.78 3.09
N ASN A 219 -4.31 13.67 2.87
CA ASN A 219 -5.22 14.83 2.89
C ASN A 219 -5.23 15.57 4.23
N SER A 220 -4.87 14.90 5.32
CA SER A 220 -4.84 15.50 6.67
C SER A 220 -3.50 16.15 7.02
N TRP A 221 -2.44 15.89 6.25
CA TRP A 221 -1.08 16.28 6.64
C TRP A 221 -0.78 17.75 6.38
N ASN A 222 -0.41 18.48 7.43
CA ASN A 222 0.21 19.79 7.35
C ASN A 222 1.73 19.66 7.08
N GLU A 223 2.46 20.77 7.06
CA GLU A 223 3.89 20.78 6.78
C GLU A 223 4.73 19.98 7.79
N ASN A 224 4.36 19.99 9.07
CA ASN A 224 5.07 19.21 10.09
C ASN A 224 4.84 17.71 9.92
N GLN A 225 3.60 17.32 9.67
CA GLN A 225 3.22 15.93 9.40
C GLN A 225 3.86 15.41 8.11
N TRP A 226 3.89 16.22 7.08
CA TRP A 226 4.63 15.92 5.85
C TRP A 226 6.13 15.67 6.11
N LYS A 227 6.80 16.54 6.88
CA LYS A 227 8.20 16.35 7.24
C LYS A 227 8.45 15.06 8.02
N ASN A 228 7.54 14.69 8.92
CA ASN A 228 7.63 13.42 9.66
C ASN A 228 7.46 12.21 8.72
N PHE A 229 6.50 12.25 7.77
CA PHE A 229 6.37 11.22 6.75
C PHE A 229 7.65 11.05 5.94
N VAL A 230 8.24 12.15 5.46
CA VAL A 230 9.52 12.13 4.72
C VAL A 230 10.63 11.49 5.56
N LYS A 231 10.78 11.89 6.83
CA LYS A 231 11.78 11.29 7.73
C LYS A 231 11.57 9.79 7.93
N ILE A 232 10.31 9.33 8.03
CA ILE A 232 10.00 7.90 8.15
C ILE A 232 10.44 7.16 6.89
N VAL A 233 10.13 7.67 5.70
CA VAL A 233 10.52 7.04 4.44
C VAL A 233 12.05 7.02 4.31
N GLU A 234 12.74 8.12 4.57
CA GLU A 234 14.21 8.20 4.49
C GLU A 234 14.90 7.27 5.48
N PHE A 235 14.37 7.15 6.69
CA PHE A 235 14.84 6.17 7.67
C PHE A 235 14.69 4.75 7.14
N LEU A 236 13.53 4.39 6.58
CA LEU A 236 13.30 3.06 6.02
C LEU A 236 14.20 2.77 4.82
N GLU A 237 14.49 3.77 3.97
CA GLU A 237 15.49 3.64 2.90
C GLU A 237 16.89 3.35 3.48
N SER A 238 17.28 4.02 4.56
CA SER A 238 18.57 3.77 5.25
C SER A 238 18.66 2.37 5.87
N GLU A 239 17.52 1.80 6.28
CA GLU A 239 17.39 0.41 6.74
C GLU A 239 17.36 -0.60 5.57
N ASN A 240 17.54 -0.15 4.34
CA ASN A 240 17.55 -0.97 3.13
C ASN A 240 16.27 -1.80 2.93
N VAL A 241 15.11 -1.27 3.30
CA VAL A 241 13.83 -1.94 3.07
C VAL A 241 13.48 -1.95 1.57
N LYS A 242 12.57 -2.83 1.18
CA LYS A 242 11.99 -2.87 -0.16
C LYS A 242 10.56 -2.34 -0.09
N PHE A 243 10.31 -1.16 -0.67
CA PHE A 243 8.95 -0.67 -0.90
C PHE A 243 8.32 -1.41 -2.07
N VAL A 244 7.11 -1.91 -1.88
CA VAL A 244 6.35 -2.67 -2.89
C VAL A 244 4.91 -2.20 -2.94
N THR A 245 4.24 -2.43 -4.07
CA THR A 245 2.79 -2.31 -4.13
C THR A 245 2.12 -3.49 -3.43
N PRO A 246 0.86 -3.37 -3.00
CA PRO A 246 0.13 -4.49 -2.40
C PRO A 246 0.10 -5.76 -3.27
N SER A 247 -0.14 -5.64 -4.58
CA SER A 247 -0.13 -6.80 -5.49
C SER A 247 1.26 -7.42 -5.66
N GLU A 248 2.32 -6.60 -5.73
CA GLU A 248 3.69 -7.14 -5.74
C GLU A 248 4.04 -7.89 -4.47
N PHE A 249 3.58 -7.40 -3.32
CA PHE A 249 3.72 -8.13 -2.06
C PHE A 249 3.09 -9.53 -2.15
N LEU A 250 1.88 -9.63 -2.67
CA LEU A 250 1.20 -10.92 -2.86
C LEU A 250 2.01 -11.90 -3.72
N GLU A 251 2.60 -11.42 -4.81
CA GLU A 251 3.42 -12.28 -5.67
C GLU A 251 4.70 -12.75 -4.94
N ILE A 252 5.30 -11.88 -4.12
CA ILE A 252 6.50 -12.25 -3.34
C ILE A 252 6.18 -13.33 -2.30
N ILE A 253 5.04 -13.25 -1.61
CA ILE A 253 4.70 -14.24 -0.57
C ILE A 253 4.21 -15.56 -1.14
N LYS A 254 3.62 -15.57 -2.36
CA LYS A 254 3.21 -16.80 -3.05
C LYS A 254 4.38 -17.55 -3.67
N GLY A 255 5.47 -16.88 -4.01
CA GLY A 255 6.67 -17.47 -4.56
C GLY A 255 7.64 -18.03 -3.52
N LYS A 256 7.28 -17.91 -2.23
CA LYS A 256 8.01 -18.51 -1.10
C LYS A 256 7.33 -19.81 -0.65
#